data_c191afbe8f73eb5460a567c4533f9b6c
#
_entry.id   c191afbe8f73eb5460a567c4533f9b6c
#
_cell.length_a   1.000
_cell.length_b   1.000
_cell.length_c   1.000
_cell.angle_alpha   90.00
_cell.angle_beta   90.00
_cell.angle_gamma   90.00
#
_symmetry.space_group_name_H-M   'P 1'
#
loop_
_entity.id
_entity.type
_entity.pdbx_description
1 polymer ?
#
loop_
_entity_poly.entity_id
_entity_poly.type
_entity_poly.pdbx_seq_one_letter_code
_entity_poly.pdbx_strand_id
1 'polypeptide(L)'
;MRIKKRRQENNTERRTRNVVVRPVRGHKFSELAIKLATVIYSNVGCGLRSVVKLLEIIDETFDGVFRGELPSHTEISNWAKKNGLATYVESGNRLSGMKYCEIIDECITVGNQKLLLTLAAPSVPKGHPLKHDDVEALGIAVAPSWDGDSVKNEIGRCSRKAGSDPEYIVSDNGVNLSKGIRETGITHHRDISHSIGLILEDTYKGQTDFEAFTDKLSNTRLKYHLTDNAFLLPPKQRAIARFMNLFEWVRWAGGILKAYPTLNEKQQQAFAFVVESRSLIEELTLVMECVRDIERRCKSDGISKETSKMCAWTASKLITSGTANKRTIAIGSKIGSYLLGEAEKIGEKDNAHIISSDIIESVFGWYKTRKPSNKLCGVTSSVLNIATIGKLSTKEGRAKFDFKGNMETVRLADIKEWKELNLLDNWAVNRKNILKKVG
;
A
#
# COMPACT_ATOMS: atom_id res chain seq x y z
N MET A 1 -31.93 -42.11 -7.42
CA MET A 1 -32.46 -41.71 -8.76
C MET A 1 -32.22 -40.23 -9.10
N ARG A 2 -32.39 -39.29 -8.19
CA ARG A 2 -32.16 -37.84 -8.44
C ARG A 2 -30.69 -37.45 -8.77
N ILE A 3 -29.68 -38.13 -8.18
CA ILE A 3 -28.24 -37.80 -8.42
C ILE A 3 -27.81 -38.26 -9.81
N LYS A 4 -28.30 -39.41 -10.32
CA LYS A 4 -27.98 -39.87 -11.67
C LYS A 4 -28.57 -38.94 -12.76
N LYS A 5 -29.78 -38.40 -12.54
CA LYS A 5 -30.43 -37.46 -13.46
C LYS A 5 -29.67 -36.12 -13.54
N ARG A 6 -29.23 -35.56 -12.38
CA ARG A 6 -28.37 -34.36 -12.35
C ARG A 6 -27.02 -34.54 -13.01
N ARG A 7 -26.42 -35.75 -12.94
CA ARG A 7 -25.15 -36.04 -13.63
C ARG A 7 -25.33 -36.14 -15.16
N GLN A 8 -26.48 -36.59 -15.66
CA GLN A 8 -26.75 -36.62 -17.08
C GLN A 8 -27.08 -35.24 -17.66
N GLU A 9 -27.85 -34.41 -16.93
CA GLU A 9 -28.15 -33.03 -17.33
C GLU A 9 -26.92 -32.13 -17.37
N ASN A 10 -25.95 -32.30 -16.43
CA ASN A 10 -24.69 -31.56 -16.45
C ASN A 10 -23.69 -32.01 -17.52
N ASN A 11 -23.82 -33.19 -18.11
CA ASN A 11 -22.92 -33.66 -19.18
C ASN A 11 -23.29 -33.12 -20.56
N THR A 12 -24.48 -32.57 -20.78
CA THR A 12 -24.93 -32.06 -22.06
C THR A 12 -24.60 -30.58 -22.30
N GLU A 13 -24.16 -29.84 -21.28
CA GLU A 13 -23.80 -28.41 -21.39
C GLU A 13 -22.31 -28.07 -21.29
N ARG A 14 -21.41 -29.06 -21.33
CA ARG A 14 -20.00 -28.78 -21.58
C ARG A 14 -19.81 -28.38 -23.05
N ARG A 15 -20.29 -27.21 -23.43
CA ARG A 15 -19.75 -26.48 -24.59
C ARG A 15 -18.28 -26.20 -24.26
N THR A 16 -17.39 -27.05 -24.78
CA THR A 16 -15.97 -26.74 -24.95
C THR A 16 -15.93 -25.44 -25.76
N ARG A 17 -15.84 -24.30 -25.07
CA ARG A 17 -15.37 -23.06 -25.71
C ARG A 17 -13.98 -23.40 -26.19
N ASN A 18 -13.82 -23.56 -27.49
CA ASN A 18 -12.51 -23.68 -28.12
C ASN A 18 -11.72 -22.43 -27.78
N VAL A 19 -10.88 -22.52 -26.74
CA VAL A 19 -9.96 -21.46 -26.38
C VAL A 19 -8.94 -21.42 -27.51
N VAL A 20 -8.97 -20.36 -28.32
CA VAL A 20 -7.99 -20.16 -29.38
C VAL A 20 -6.67 -19.80 -28.71
N VAL A 21 -5.77 -20.77 -28.62
CA VAL A 21 -4.44 -20.59 -28.09
C VAL A 21 -3.57 -19.99 -29.19
N ARG A 22 -3.19 -18.72 -29.08
CA ARG A 22 -2.35 -18.02 -30.06
C ARG A 22 -0.91 -18.01 -29.58
N PRO A 23 0.06 -18.38 -30.47
CA PRO A 23 1.47 -18.23 -30.15
C PRO A 23 1.85 -16.75 -30.10
N VAL A 24 2.79 -16.41 -29.21
CA VAL A 24 3.39 -15.08 -29.13
C VAL A 24 4.70 -15.10 -29.92
N ARG A 25 4.91 -14.14 -30.82
CA ARG A 25 6.09 -14.08 -31.68
C ARG A 25 7.38 -14.05 -30.83
N GLY A 26 8.31 -14.93 -31.16
CA GLY A 26 9.59 -15.06 -30.43
C GLY A 26 9.48 -15.80 -29.08
N HIS A 27 8.32 -16.38 -28.78
CA HIS A 27 8.10 -17.21 -27.59
C HIS A 27 7.57 -18.59 -27.97
N LYS A 28 8.01 -19.63 -27.23
CA LYS A 28 7.47 -20.99 -27.34
C LYS A 28 6.16 -21.20 -26.55
N PHE A 29 5.72 -20.20 -25.84
CA PHE A 29 4.55 -20.24 -24.95
C PHE A 29 3.36 -19.53 -25.58
N SER A 30 2.17 -20.03 -25.27
CA SER A 30 0.93 -19.39 -25.69
C SER A 30 0.65 -18.10 -24.92
N GLU A 31 -0.12 -17.20 -25.52
CA GLU A 31 -0.63 -16.00 -24.86
C GLU A 31 -1.42 -16.36 -23.59
N LEU A 32 -2.16 -17.47 -23.60
CA LEU A 32 -2.92 -17.95 -22.47
C LEU A 32 -2.02 -18.29 -21.28
N ALA A 33 -0.91 -19.01 -21.52
CA ALA A 33 0.06 -19.36 -20.48
C ALA A 33 0.71 -18.12 -19.87
N ILE A 34 1.13 -17.16 -20.71
CA ILE A 34 1.74 -15.90 -20.30
C ILE A 34 0.76 -15.08 -19.46
N LYS A 35 -0.46 -14.90 -19.97
CA LYS A 35 -1.53 -14.16 -19.29
C LYS A 35 -1.86 -14.76 -17.92
N LEU A 36 -2.12 -16.07 -17.89
CA LEU A 36 -2.53 -16.75 -16.67
C LEU A 36 -1.42 -16.73 -15.62
N ALA A 37 -0.17 -17.04 -16.00
CA ALA A 37 0.99 -16.97 -15.14
C ALA A 37 1.17 -15.58 -14.52
N THR A 38 1.12 -14.52 -15.36
CA THR A 38 1.30 -13.14 -14.92
C THR A 38 0.17 -12.71 -13.98
N VAL A 39 -1.07 -13.04 -14.32
CA VAL A 39 -2.25 -12.68 -13.50
C VAL A 39 -2.24 -13.41 -12.14
N ILE A 40 -1.92 -14.70 -12.11
CA ILE A 40 -1.80 -15.46 -10.85
C ILE A 40 -0.71 -14.86 -9.97
N TYR A 41 0.49 -14.63 -10.55
CA TYR A 41 1.60 -14.03 -9.81
C TYR A 41 1.24 -12.65 -9.23
N SER A 42 0.56 -11.82 -10.01
CA SER A 42 0.20 -10.46 -9.60
C SER A 42 -0.92 -10.40 -8.55
N ASN A 43 -1.91 -11.31 -8.62
CA ASN A 43 -3.14 -11.18 -7.81
C ASN A 43 -3.27 -12.20 -6.67
N VAL A 44 -2.68 -13.41 -6.82
CA VAL A 44 -2.91 -14.48 -5.82
C VAL A 44 -1.91 -14.43 -4.66
N GLY A 45 -0.83 -13.64 -4.78
CA GLY A 45 0.14 -13.48 -3.70
C GLY A 45 1.05 -14.69 -3.48
N CYS A 46 1.09 -15.63 -4.43
CA CYS A 46 1.96 -16.81 -4.35
C CYS A 46 3.32 -16.56 -5.04
N GLY A 47 4.33 -17.31 -4.61
CA GLY A 47 5.67 -17.25 -5.20
C GLY A 47 5.71 -17.82 -6.63
N LEU A 48 6.72 -17.42 -7.41
CA LEU A 48 6.88 -17.84 -8.80
C LEU A 48 6.86 -19.38 -9.01
N ARG A 49 7.48 -20.14 -8.08
CA ARG A 49 7.46 -21.61 -8.14
C ARG A 49 6.08 -22.21 -7.90
N SER A 50 5.29 -21.57 -7.04
CA SER A 50 3.90 -21.96 -6.82
C SER A 50 3.03 -21.68 -8.05
N VAL A 51 3.32 -20.59 -8.79
CA VAL A 51 2.64 -20.32 -10.07
C VAL A 51 2.92 -21.44 -11.08
N VAL A 52 4.18 -21.88 -11.22
CA VAL A 52 4.53 -23.02 -12.11
C VAL A 52 3.68 -24.23 -11.75
N LYS A 53 3.67 -24.60 -10.46
CA LYS A 53 2.90 -25.76 -9.99
C LYS A 53 1.40 -25.64 -10.22
N LEU A 54 0.84 -24.42 -10.09
CA LEU A 54 -0.56 -24.16 -10.41
C LEU A 54 -0.85 -24.34 -11.91
N LEU A 55 0.07 -23.91 -12.79
CA LEU A 55 -0.07 -24.09 -14.23
C LEU A 55 0.01 -25.58 -14.60
N GLU A 56 0.91 -26.36 -13.98
CA GLU A 56 0.99 -27.83 -14.15
C GLU A 56 -0.36 -28.48 -13.80
N ILE A 57 -0.92 -28.19 -12.63
CA ILE A 57 -2.22 -28.74 -12.20
C ILE A 57 -3.35 -28.34 -13.16
N ILE A 58 -3.35 -27.11 -13.66
CA ILE A 58 -4.36 -26.63 -14.62
C ILE A 58 -4.22 -27.37 -15.94
N ASP A 59 -2.99 -27.54 -16.43
CA ASP A 59 -2.73 -28.25 -17.70
C ASP A 59 -3.16 -29.71 -17.61
N GLU A 60 -2.80 -30.41 -16.53
CA GLU A 60 -3.21 -31.77 -16.26
C GLU A 60 -4.75 -31.91 -16.14
N THR A 61 -5.40 -30.95 -15.44
CA THR A 61 -6.85 -30.99 -15.20
C THR A 61 -7.67 -30.75 -16.46
N PHE A 62 -7.13 -29.98 -17.42
CA PHE A 62 -7.81 -29.56 -18.65
C PHE A 62 -7.17 -30.12 -19.91
N ASP A 63 -6.55 -31.31 -19.84
CA ASP A 63 -6.00 -32.09 -20.95
C ASP A 63 -5.07 -31.26 -21.87
N GLY A 64 -4.04 -30.65 -21.30
CA GLY A 64 -3.02 -29.91 -22.06
C GLY A 64 -3.56 -28.57 -22.61
N VAL A 65 -4.34 -27.84 -21.82
CA VAL A 65 -4.97 -26.57 -22.25
C VAL A 65 -3.98 -25.53 -22.79
N PHE A 66 -2.72 -25.57 -22.33
CA PHE A 66 -1.68 -24.64 -22.81
C PHE A 66 -1.05 -25.07 -24.13
N ARG A 67 -1.31 -26.27 -24.61
CA ARG A 67 -0.83 -26.82 -25.91
C ARG A 67 0.66 -26.60 -26.15
N GLY A 68 1.49 -26.92 -25.16
CA GLY A 68 2.93 -26.80 -25.29
C GLY A 68 3.66 -26.91 -23.96
N GLU A 69 4.92 -26.50 -23.96
CA GLU A 69 5.72 -26.50 -22.73
C GLU A 69 5.17 -25.52 -21.68
N LEU A 70 5.29 -25.90 -20.41
CA LEU A 70 4.99 -25.02 -19.29
C LEU A 70 6.21 -24.14 -18.94
N PRO A 71 5.99 -22.91 -18.51
CA PRO A 71 7.07 -21.98 -18.22
C PRO A 71 7.79 -22.33 -16.93
N SER A 72 9.10 -22.10 -16.89
CA SER A 72 9.86 -22.08 -15.65
C SER A 72 9.55 -20.82 -14.82
N HIS A 73 9.87 -20.86 -13.53
CA HIS A 73 9.73 -19.69 -12.65
C HIS A 73 10.56 -18.47 -13.11
N THR A 74 11.67 -18.70 -13.82
CA THR A 74 12.50 -17.64 -14.40
C THR A 74 11.79 -16.97 -15.58
N GLU A 75 11.13 -17.74 -16.43
CA GLU A 75 10.35 -17.22 -17.55
C GLU A 75 9.17 -16.38 -17.04
N ILE A 76 8.43 -16.85 -16.06
CA ILE A 76 7.34 -16.08 -15.43
C ILE A 76 7.86 -14.77 -14.83
N SER A 77 9.02 -14.80 -14.14
CA SER A 77 9.66 -13.59 -13.62
C SER A 77 10.03 -12.60 -14.74
N ASN A 78 10.51 -13.10 -15.86
CA ASN A 78 10.87 -12.26 -17.00
C ASN A 78 9.63 -11.67 -17.69
N TRP A 79 8.54 -12.42 -17.82
CA TRP A 79 7.28 -11.92 -18.35
C TRP A 79 6.68 -10.82 -17.45
N ALA A 80 6.69 -11.03 -16.13
CA ALA A 80 6.24 -10.01 -15.19
C ALA A 80 7.03 -8.70 -15.33
N LYS A 81 8.37 -8.78 -15.45
CA LYS A 81 9.23 -7.60 -15.67
C LYS A 81 9.00 -6.93 -17.02
N LYS A 82 8.83 -7.72 -18.10
CA LYS A 82 8.51 -7.18 -19.43
C LYS A 82 7.19 -6.42 -19.42
N ASN A 83 6.13 -7.01 -18.85
CA ASN A 83 4.84 -6.34 -18.65
C ASN A 83 5.00 -5.10 -17.78
N GLY A 84 5.81 -5.19 -16.71
CA GLY A 84 6.09 -4.07 -15.82
C GLY A 84 6.77 -2.91 -16.54
N LEU A 85 7.83 -3.19 -17.33
CA LEU A 85 8.56 -2.15 -18.07
C LEU A 85 7.68 -1.50 -19.14
N ALA A 86 6.97 -2.29 -19.95
CA ALA A 86 6.04 -1.77 -20.94
C ALA A 86 5.01 -0.82 -20.29
N THR A 87 4.38 -1.27 -19.22
CA THR A 87 3.39 -0.48 -18.49
C THR A 87 3.99 0.79 -17.89
N TYR A 88 5.19 0.69 -17.32
CA TYR A 88 5.89 1.83 -16.72
C TYR A 88 6.27 2.90 -17.75
N VAL A 89 6.80 2.50 -18.89
CA VAL A 89 7.19 3.44 -19.96
C VAL A 89 5.97 4.20 -20.47
N GLU A 90 4.87 3.51 -20.70
CA GLU A 90 3.64 4.10 -21.22
C GLU A 90 2.81 4.88 -20.20
N SER A 91 3.19 4.90 -18.90
CA SER A 91 2.39 5.58 -17.88
C SER A 91 2.24 7.07 -18.12
N GLY A 92 3.29 7.74 -18.62
CA GLY A 92 3.21 9.16 -18.98
C GLY A 92 2.24 9.44 -20.13
N ASN A 93 2.27 8.63 -21.18
CA ASN A 93 1.37 8.78 -22.32
C ASN A 93 -0.10 8.66 -21.92
N ARG A 94 -0.41 7.78 -20.95
CA ARG A 94 -1.76 7.61 -20.42
C ARG A 94 -2.26 8.81 -19.60
N LEU A 95 -1.36 9.65 -19.09
CA LEU A 95 -1.67 10.87 -18.34
C LEU A 95 -1.76 12.10 -19.22
N SER A 96 -1.28 12.02 -20.47
CA SER A 96 -1.25 13.17 -21.37
C SER A 96 -2.63 13.80 -21.55
N GLY A 97 -2.72 15.10 -21.26
CA GLY A 97 -3.97 15.87 -21.30
C GLY A 97 -4.94 15.62 -20.15
N MET A 98 -4.57 14.82 -19.16
CA MET A 98 -5.38 14.57 -17.97
C MET A 98 -4.92 15.45 -16.80
N LYS A 99 -5.86 15.89 -15.98
CA LYS A 99 -5.58 16.49 -14.68
C LYS A 99 -5.32 15.38 -13.66
N TYR A 100 -4.18 15.45 -13.00
CA TYR A 100 -3.75 14.43 -12.04
C TYR A 100 -3.05 15.07 -10.84
N CYS A 101 -3.00 14.35 -9.74
CA CYS A 101 -2.13 14.63 -8.61
C CYS A 101 -1.05 13.56 -8.48
N GLU A 102 0.03 13.88 -7.79
CA GLU A 102 1.06 12.91 -7.42
C GLU A 102 0.97 12.53 -5.95
N ILE A 103 1.19 11.25 -5.67
CA ILE A 103 1.36 10.72 -4.32
C ILE A 103 2.78 10.17 -4.27
N ILE A 104 3.61 10.74 -3.38
CA ILE A 104 5.04 10.43 -3.31
C ILE A 104 5.41 9.95 -1.91
N ASP A 105 6.15 8.85 -1.85
CA ASP A 105 6.68 8.33 -0.58
C ASP A 105 7.96 7.53 -0.80
N GLU A 106 8.79 7.41 0.28
CA GLU A 106 9.99 6.62 0.28
C GLU A 106 9.85 5.30 1.06
N CYS A 107 10.41 4.23 0.54
CA CYS A 107 10.47 2.94 1.19
C CYS A 107 11.93 2.48 1.36
N ILE A 108 12.35 2.28 2.59
CA ILE A 108 13.67 1.70 2.90
C ILE A 108 13.64 0.20 2.61
N THR A 109 14.57 -0.29 1.81
CA THR A 109 14.69 -1.72 1.48
C THR A 109 15.81 -2.40 2.26
N VAL A 110 17.06 -2.28 1.81
CA VAL A 110 18.21 -2.95 2.41
C VAL A 110 19.39 -1.99 2.47
N GLY A 111 20.06 -1.97 3.61
CA GLY A 111 21.18 -1.08 3.83
C GLY A 111 20.77 0.37 3.62
N ASN A 112 21.43 1.04 2.70
CA ASN A 112 21.15 2.42 2.31
C ASN A 112 20.34 2.54 1.00
N GLN A 113 19.70 1.48 0.50
CA GLN A 113 18.86 1.57 -0.70
C GLN A 113 17.45 2.04 -0.32
N LYS A 114 17.10 3.23 -0.79
CA LYS A 114 15.78 3.84 -0.61
C LYS A 114 15.07 3.94 -1.96
N LEU A 115 13.90 3.33 -2.04
CA LEU A 115 12.99 3.43 -3.19
C LEU A 115 12.09 4.64 -3.00
N LEU A 116 12.16 5.61 -3.90
CA LEU A 116 11.18 6.68 -4.03
C LEU A 116 10.18 6.27 -5.11
N LEU A 117 8.91 6.24 -4.74
CA LEU A 117 7.81 5.89 -5.62
C LEU A 117 6.92 7.10 -5.81
N THR A 118 6.57 7.41 -7.05
CA THR A 118 5.58 8.42 -7.41
C THR A 118 4.43 7.74 -8.12
N LEU A 119 3.24 7.84 -7.53
CA LEU A 119 1.99 7.40 -8.14
C LEU A 119 1.24 8.63 -8.65
N ALA A 120 0.77 8.59 -9.89
CA ALA A 120 -0.21 9.54 -10.38
C ALA A 120 -1.62 9.02 -10.08
N ALA A 121 -2.48 9.88 -9.57
CA ALA A 121 -3.88 9.62 -9.27
C ALA A 121 -4.76 10.70 -9.90
N PRO A 122 -6.08 10.48 -10.08
CA PRO A 122 -6.99 11.54 -10.49
C PRO A 122 -6.89 12.74 -9.53
N SER A 123 -6.90 13.95 -10.03
CA SER A 123 -6.83 15.15 -9.17
C SER A 123 -8.10 15.39 -8.34
N VAL A 124 -9.21 14.72 -8.70
CA VAL A 124 -10.50 14.83 -8.01
C VAL A 124 -10.84 13.51 -7.34
N PRO A 125 -11.26 13.52 -6.07
CA PRO A 125 -11.73 12.32 -5.37
C PRO A 125 -12.89 11.62 -6.08
N LYS A 126 -12.94 10.30 -5.96
CA LYS A 126 -13.97 9.46 -6.61
C LYS A 126 -15.12 9.04 -5.68
N GLY A 127 -15.24 9.62 -4.49
CA GLY A 127 -16.24 9.22 -3.49
C GLY A 127 -15.92 7.90 -2.77
N HIS A 128 -14.71 7.40 -2.94
CA HIS A 128 -14.16 6.24 -2.22
C HIS A 128 -12.64 6.38 -2.05
N PRO A 129 -12.04 5.74 -1.04
CA PRO A 129 -10.58 5.68 -0.91
C PRO A 129 -9.93 5.13 -2.18
N LEU A 130 -8.78 5.69 -2.55
CA LEU A 130 -8.07 5.25 -3.76
C LEU A 130 -7.80 3.74 -3.74
N LYS A 131 -8.00 3.11 -4.89
CA LYS A 131 -7.70 1.70 -5.15
C LYS A 131 -6.52 1.58 -6.12
N HIS A 132 -5.98 0.38 -6.25
CA HIS A 132 -4.84 0.14 -7.15
C HIS A 132 -5.14 0.49 -8.61
N ASP A 133 -6.37 0.34 -9.08
CA ASP A 133 -6.79 0.67 -10.45
C ASP A 133 -7.07 2.17 -10.66
N ASP A 134 -7.06 2.97 -9.60
CA ASP A 134 -7.15 4.42 -9.69
C ASP A 134 -5.80 5.09 -9.93
N VAL A 135 -4.68 4.37 -9.81
CA VAL A 135 -3.34 4.97 -9.84
C VAL A 135 -2.44 4.38 -10.92
N GLU A 136 -1.47 5.20 -11.36
CA GLU A 136 -0.40 4.84 -12.29
C GLU A 136 0.97 5.01 -11.63
N ALA A 137 1.88 4.05 -11.78
CA ALA A 137 3.26 4.23 -11.35
C ALA A 137 3.99 5.15 -12.33
N LEU A 138 4.15 6.41 -11.97
CA LEU A 138 4.79 7.44 -12.80
C LEU A 138 6.30 7.50 -12.57
N GLY A 139 6.74 7.46 -11.33
CA GLY A 139 8.15 7.49 -10.91
C GLY A 139 8.55 6.25 -10.11
N ILE A 140 9.67 5.63 -10.47
CA ILE A 140 10.36 4.56 -9.72
C ILE A 140 11.84 4.94 -9.72
N ALA A 141 12.36 5.37 -8.57
CA ALA A 141 13.74 5.79 -8.44
C ALA A 141 14.39 5.20 -7.18
N VAL A 142 15.67 4.88 -7.25
CA VAL A 142 16.42 4.27 -6.14
C VAL A 142 17.70 5.03 -5.90
N ALA A 143 17.90 5.47 -4.65
CA ALA A 143 19.11 6.18 -4.23
C ALA A 143 19.57 5.69 -2.84
N PRO A 144 20.82 5.99 -2.43
CA PRO A 144 21.27 5.75 -1.06
C PRO A 144 20.54 6.62 -0.04
N SER A 145 20.19 7.83 -0.44
CA SER A 145 19.42 8.81 0.35
C SER A 145 18.70 9.77 -0.59
N TRP A 146 17.66 10.39 -0.09
CA TRP A 146 16.91 11.45 -0.77
C TRP A 146 17.07 12.74 0.03
N ASP A 147 17.47 13.81 -0.64
CA ASP A 147 17.44 15.19 -0.15
C ASP A 147 16.40 16.00 -0.95
N GLY A 148 16.20 17.27 -0.56
CA GLY A 148 15.21 18.10 -1.23
C GLY A 148 15.47 18.27 -2.72
N ASP A 149 16.73 18.46 -3.13
CA ASP A 149 17.10 18.67 -4.53
C ASP A 149 16.86 17.44 -5.40
N SER A 150 17.22 16.26 -4.88
CA SER A 150 16.99 14.97 -5.57
C SER A 150 15.50 14.65 -5.69
N VAL A 151 14.69 14.95 -4.67
CA VAL A 151 13.23 14.82 -4.72
C VAL A 151 12.63 15.74 -5.75
N LYS A 152 13.02 17.04 -5.76
CA LYS A 152 12.59 18.01 -6.76
C LYS A 152 12.91 17.56 -8.18
N ASN A 153 14.13 17.06 -8.41
CA ASN A 153 14.56 16.57 -9.71
C ASN A 153 13.71 15.37 -10.17
N GLU A 154 13.35 14.48 -9.24
CA GLU A 154 12.51 13.32 -9.54
C GLU A 154 11.07 13.73 -9.89
N ILE A 155 10.48 14.70 -9.17
CA ILE A 155 9.18 15.30 -9.52
C ILE A 155 9.25 15.90 -10.93
N GLY A 156 10.27 16.71 -11.24
CA GLY A 156 10.46 17.27 -12.57
C GLY A 156 10.65 16.20 -13.67
N ARG A 157 11.24 15.03 -13.34
CA ARG A 157 11.32 13.89 -14.25
C ARG A 157 9.94 13.29 -14.51
N CYS A 158 9.12 13.16 -13.48
CA CYS A 158 7.75 12.67 -13.59
C CYS A 158 6.88 13.63 -14.41
N SER A 159 6.95 14.94 -14.17
CA SER A 159 6.25 15.97 -14.95
C SER A 159 6.62 15.90 -16.45
N ARG A 160 7.92 15.81 -16.77
CA ARG A 160 8.36 15.65 -18.16
C ARG A 160 7.83 14.37 -18.80
N LYS A 161 7.75 13.27 -18.05
CA LYS A 161 7.22 12.01 -18.53
C LYS A 161 5.71 12.08 -18.77
N ALA A 162 4.96 12.77 -17.92
CA ALA A 162 3.52 12.98 -18.07
C ALA A 162 3.16 14.05 -19.11
N GLY A 163 4.10 14.94 -19.46
CA GLY A 163 3.89 16.07 -20.35
C GLY A 163 3.23 17.28 -19.69
N SER A 164 3.00 17.25 -18.40
CA SER A 164 2.45 18.35 -17.59
C SER A 164 2.84 18.18 -16.13
N ASP A 165 2.80 19.28 -15.37
CA ASP A 165 2.90 19.22 -13.91
C ASP A 165 1.61 18.68 -13.29
N PRO A 166 1.69 18.02 -12.11
CA PRO A 166 0.50 17.65 -11.35
C PRO A 166 -0.19 18.89 -10.78
N GLU A 167 -1.51 18.84 -10.56
CA GLU A 167 -2.24 19.96 -9.95
C GLU A 167 -1.80 20.16 -8.48
N TYR A 168 -1.45 19.08 -7.79
CA TYR A 168 -0.90 19.09 -6.43
C TYR A 168 -0.19 17.77 -6.12
N ILE A 169 0.56 17.75 -5.02
CA ILE A 169 1.30 16.58 -4.54
C ILE A 169 0.86 16.23 -3.13
N VAL A 170 0.69 14.95 -2.85
CA VAL A 170 0.42 14.40 -1.51
C VAL A 170 1.63 13.61 -1.04
N SER A 171 2.10 13.86 0.17
CA SER A 171 3.16 13.06 0.79
C SER A 171 2.99 13.00 2.31
N ASP A 172 3.77 12.15 2.96
CA ASP A 172 3.95 12.20 4.40
C ASP A 172 4.64 13.51 4.84
N ASN A 173 4.90 13.66 6.15
CA ASN A 173 5.56 14.83 6.70
C ASN A 173 7.10 14.74 6.67
N GLY A 174 7.69 13.86 5.84
CA GLY A 174 9.15 13.72 5.69
C GLY A 174 9.81 15.03 5.32
N VAL A 175 10.86 15.42 6.06
CA VAL A 175 11.53 16.72 5.90
C VAL A 175 12.05 16.92 4.47
N ASN A 176 12.69 15.88 3.92
CA ASN A 176 13.29 15.95 2.58
C ASN A 176 12.24 15.97 1.47
N LEU A 177 11.15 15.19 1.62
CA LEU A 177 10.01 15.22 0.70
C LEU A 177 9.36 16.60 0.71
N SER A 178 9.03 17.12 1.91
CA SER A 178 8.43 18.44 2.07
C SER A 178 9.30 19.58 1.52
N LYS A 179 10.64 19.49 1.68
CA LYS A 179 11.57 20.45 1.12
C LYS A 179 11.55 20.40 -0.41
N GLY A 180 11.72 19.21 -0.99
CA GLY A 180 11.77 19.04 -2.44
C GLY A 180 10.47 19.48 -3.14
N ILE A 181 9.31 19.10 -2.58
CA ILE A 181 8.00 19.50 -3.11
C ILE A 181 7.84 21.03 -3.05
N ARG A 182 8.15 21.67 -1.93
CA ARG A 182 8.06 23.13 -1.78
C ARG A 182 8.90 23.87 -2.82
N GLU A 183 10.07 23.35 -3.17
CA GLU A 183 10.96 23.95 -4.15
C GLU A 183 10.47 23.83 -5.60
N THR A 184 9.46 22.98 -5.87
CA THR A 184 8.79 22.93 -7.19
C THR A 184 7.77 24.05 -7.37
N GLY A 185 7.27 24.66 -6.29
CA GLY A 185 6.15 25.60 -6.32
C GLY A 185 4.77 24.95 -6.48
N ILE A 186 4.69 23.62 -6.60
CA ILE A 186 3.43 22.89 -6.71
C ILE A 186 2.77 22.80 -5.33
N THR A 187 1.44 22.90 -5.28
CA THR A 187 0.68 22.77 -4.03
C THR A 187 0.98 21.43 -3.35
N HIS A 188 1.37 21.48 -2.08
CA HIS A 188 1.67 20.29 -1.27
C HIS A 188 0.61 20.06 -0.20
N HIS A 189 -0.04 18.90 -0.24
CA HIS A 189 -0.91 18.40 0.81
C HIS A 189 -0.19 17.35 1.67
N ARG A 190 -0.31 17.50 2.98
CA ARG A 190 0.22 16.52 3.93
C ARG A 190 -0.79 15.40 4.12
N ASP A 191 -0.29 14.17 4.15
CA ASP A 191 -1.14 13.00 4.40
C ASP A 191 -1.92 13.12 5.71
N ILE A 192 -3.22 12.81 5.64
CA ILE A 192 -4.13 12.96 6.78
C ILE A 192 -3.80 11.99 7.92
N SER A 193 -3.52 10.72 7.62
CA SER A 193 -3.25 9.70 8.64
C SER A 193 -1.94 9.99 9.36
N HIS A 194 -0.90 10.39 8.63
CA HIS A 194 0.39 10.80 9.21
C HIS A 194 0.25 12.09 10.03
N SER A 195 -0.48 13.09 9.53
CA SER A 195 -0.67 14.35 10.25
C SER A 195 -1.44 14.16 11.54
N ILE A 196 -2.51 13.37 11.54
CA ILE A 196 -3.25 13.02 12.75
C ILE A 196 -2.38 12.18 13.71
N GLY A 197 -1.63 11.21 13.17
CA GLY A 197 -0.69 10.41 13.95
C GLY A 197 0.33 11.25 14.72
N LEU A 198 0.89 12.29 14.08
CA LEU A 198 1.80 13.25 14.73
C LEU A 198 1.09 14.09 15.80
N ILE A 199 -0.14 14.52 15.58
CA ILE A 199 -0.95 15.25 16.59
C ILE A 199 -1.17 14.37 17.82
N LEU A 200 -1.50 13.10 17.64
CA LEU A 200 -1.68 12.14 18.72
C LEU A 200 -0.36 11.87 19.44
N GLU A 201 0.73 11.67 18.69
CA GLU A 201 2.06 11.47 19.27
C GLU A 201 2.47 12.65 20.14
N ASP A 202 2.37 13.87 19.64
CA ASP A 202 2.70 15.10 20.38
C ASP A 202 1.85 15.28 21.64
N THR A 203 0.64 14.75 21.66
CA THR A 203 -0.27 14.88 22.80
C THR A 203 -0.07 13.79 23.84
N TYR A 204 0.16 12.53 23.46
CA TYR A 204 0.20 11.39 24.38
C TYR A 204 1.61 10.93 24.75
N LYS A 205 2.63 11.23 23.94
CA LYS A 205 4.01 10.85 24.23
C LYS A 205 4.51 11.52 25.50
N GLY A 206 5.08 10.72 26.40
CA GLY A 206 5.55 11.21 27.69
C GLY A 206 4.46 11.42 28.75
N GLN A 207 3.17 11.16 28.45
CA GLN A 207 2.11 11.18 29.45
C GLN A 207 2.18 9.89 30.30
N THR A 208 2.29 10.05 31.59
CA THR A 208 2.54 8.94 32.55
C THR A 208 1.49 7.84 32.46
N ASP A 209 0.21 8.18 32.36
CA ASP A 209 -0.90 7.22 32.26
C ASP A 209 -0.86 6.45 30.92
N PHE A 210 -0.54 7.13 29.83
CA PHE A 210 -0.42 6.51 28.50
C PHE A 210 0.79 5.59 28.40
N GLU A 211 1.96 6.03 28.87
CA GLU A 211 3.17 5.21 28.90
C GLU A 211 2.99 3.97 29.78
N ALA A 212 2.45 4.14 31.00
CA ALA A 212 2.16 3.03 31.88
C ALA A 212 1.19 2.00 31.25
N PHE A 213 0.15 2.47 30.56
CA PHE A 213 -0.78 1.61 29.85
C PHE A 213 -0.10 0.82 28.72
N THR A 214 0.68 1.49 27.87
CA THR A 214 1.36 0.86 26.73
C THR A 214 2.45 -0.11 27.17
N ASP A 215 3.15 0.15 28.27
CA ASP A 215 4.12 -0.76 28.84
C ASP A 215 3.45 -2.04 29.38
N LYS A 216 2.32 -1.88 30.06
CA LYS A 216 1.50 -3.02 30.52
C LYS A 216 0.96 -3.86 29.34
N LEU A 217 0.55 -3.25 28.21
CA LEU A 217 0.18 -3.96 26.99
C LEU A 217 1.32 -4.87 26.49
N SER A 218 2.54 -4.30 26.39
CA SER A 218 3.74 -5.03 25.94
C SER A 218 4.10 -6.18 26.87
N ASN A 219 4.15 -5.90 28.18
CA ASN A 219 4.49 -6.87 29.21
C ASN A 219 3.46 -8.02 29.31
N THR A 220 2.18 -7.70 29.21
CA THR A 220 1.10 -8.69 29.19
C THR A 220 1.25 -9.64 28.00
N ARG A 221 1.56 -9.09 26.84
CA ARG A 221 1.80 -9.91 25.65
C ARG A 221 3.02 -10.83 25.81
N LEU A 222 4.13 -10.31 26.33
CA LEU A 222 5.35 -11.11 26.59
C LEU A 222 5.09 -12.22 27.62
N LYS A 223 4.35 -11.91 28.68
CA LYS A 223 4.09 -12.85 29.78
C LYS A 223 3.15 -14.00 29.39
N TYR A 224 2.13 -13.71 28.57
CA TYR A 224 1.02 -14.66 28.36
C TYR A 224 0.93 -15.25 26.94
N HIS A 225 1.86 -14.95 26.01
CA HIS A 225 1.77 -15.42 24.62
C HIS A 225 1.91 -16.93 24.41
N LEU A 226 2.45 -17.65 25.41
CA LEU A 226 2.57 -19.11 25.42
C LEU A 226 1.66 -19.78 26.48
N THR A 227 0.61 -19.09 26.92
CA THR A 227 -0.33 -19.60 27.91
C THR A 227 -1.74 -19.73 27.32
N ASP A 228 -2.65 -20.35 28.07
CA ASP A 228 -4.07 -20.46 27.72
C ASP A 228 -4.76 -19.10 27.53
N ASN A 229 -4.15 -18.00 27.98
CA ASN A 229 -4.65 -16.65 27.81
C ASN A 229 -4.22 -15.98 26.47
N ALA A 230 -3.46 -16.70 25.63
CA ALA A 230 -2.90 -16.14 24.38
C ALA A 230 -3.98 -15.60 23.43
N PHE A 231 -5.20 -16.14 23.42
CA PHE A 231 -6.31 -15.71 22.58
C PHE A 231 -6.93 -14.36 23.00
N LEU A 232 -6.65 -13.89 24.22
CA LEU A 232 -7.13 -12.58 24.73
C LEU A 232 -6.08 -11.48 24.65
N LEU A 233 -4.89 -11.75 24.14
CA LEU A 233 -3.79 -10.80 24.16
C LEU A 233 -4.06 -9.55 23.33
N PRO A 234 -3.50 -8.39 23.74
CA PRO A 234 -3.58 -7.16 22.95
C PRO A 234 -2.95 -7.32 21.58
N PRO A 235 -3.35 -6.55 20.57
CA PRO A 235 -2.69 -6.50 19.28
C PRO A 235 -1.20 -6.20 19.41
N LYS A 236 -0.38 -6.70 18.46
CA LYS A 236 1.06 -6.49 18.48
C LYS A 236 1.38 -5.00 18.29
N GLN A 237 2.19 -4.45 19.17
CA GLN A 237 2.69 -3.08 19.03
C GLN A 237 3.77 -3.03 17.94
N ARG A 238 3.69 -2.02 17.07
CA ARG A 238 4.73 -1.68 16.10
C ARG A 238 5.32 -0.33 16.49
N ALA A 239 6.61 -0.29 16.79
CA ALA A 239 7.28 0.92 17.29
C ALA A 239 7.12 2.14 16.36
N ILE A 240 7.21 1.92 15.03
CA ILE A 240 7.19 2.99 14.01
C ILE A 240 5.77 3.52 13.74
N ALA A 241 4.74 2.72 13.99
CA ALA A 241 3.35 3.09 13.71
C ALA A 241 2.47 3.07 14.97
N ARG A 242 3.07 3.41 16.12
CA ARG A 242 2.40 3.30 17.43
C ARG A 242 1.07 4.05 17.46
N PHE A 243 1.07 5.29 17.01
CA PHE A 243 -0.13 6.15 17.04
C PHE A 243 -1.10 5.86 15.90
N MET A 244 -0.65 5.39 14.75
CA MET A 244 -1.51 4.95 13.65
C MET A 244 -2.27 3.65 13.96
N ASN A 245 -1.73 2.80 14.87
CA ASN A 245 -2.38 1.55 15.30
C ASN A 245 -3.15 1.71 16.64
N LEU A 246 -3.30 2.91 17.14
CA LEU A 246 -3.93 3.18 18.43
C LEU A 246 -5.38 2.65 18.47
N PHE A 247 -6.11 2.75 17.37
CA PHE A 247 -7.48 2.25 17.24
C PHE A 247 -7.61 0.76 17.61
N GLU A 248 -6.70 -0.10 17.18
CA GLU A 248 -6.76 -1.54 17.48
C GLU A 248 -6.58 -1.83 18.97
N TRP A 249 -5.73 -1.07 19.65
CA TRP A 249 -5.52 -1.22 21.09
C TRP A 249 -6.72 -0.73 21.88
N VAL A 250 -7.28 0.42 21.51
CA VAL A 250 -8.45 1.00 22.15
C VAL A 250 -9.65 0.06 21.98
N ARG A 251 -9.87 -0.46 20.78
CA ARG A 251 -10.93 -1.43 20.49
C ARG A 251 -10.77 -2.71 21.31
N TRP A 252 -9.56 -3.25 21.40
CA TRP A 252 -9.25 -4.41 22.22
C TRP A 252 -9.51 -4.12 23.69
N ALA A 253 -9.00 -3.02 24.22
CA ALA A 253 -9.16 -2.64 25.62
C ALA A 253 -10.64 -2.43 25.99
N GLY A 254 -11.42 -1.77 25.13
CA GLY A 254 -12.87 -1.66 25.28
C GLY A 254 -13.58 -3.01 25.29
N GLY A 255 -13.12 -3.97 24.48
CA GLY A 255 -13.60 -5.35 24.49
C GLY A 255 -13.29 -6.07 25.80
N ILE A 256 -12.06 -5.94 26.31
CA ILE A 256 -11.67 -6.50 27.62
C ILE A 256 -12.49 -5.87 28.77
N LEU A 257 -12.70 -4.54 28.77
CA LEU A 257 -13.53 -3.89 29.80
C LEU A 257 -14.94 -4.46 29.85
N LYS A 258 -15.54 -4.74 28.71
CA LYS A 258 -16.89 -5.33 28.62
C LYS A 258 -16.91 -6.79 29.10
N ALA A 259 -15.88 -7.56 28.74
CA ALA A 259 -15.80 -8.97 29.09
C ALA A 259 -15.30 -9.21 30.52
N TYR A 260 -14.65 -8.23 31.15
CA TYR A 260 -13.95 -8.38 32.43
C TYR A 260 -14.75 -9.09 33.54
N PRO A 261 -16.05 -8.79 33.74
CA PRO A 261 -16.84 -9.49 34.78
C PRO A 261 -17.04 -10.99 34.52
N THR A 262 -16.87 -11.44 33.28
CA THR A 262 -17.05 -12.86 32.87
C THR A 262 -15.74 -13.64 32.81
N LEU A 263 -14.60 -12.96 32.98
CA LEU A 263 -13.28 -13.57 32.97
C LEU A 263 -13.04 -14.35 34.27
N ASN A 264 -12.28 -15.44 34.19
CA ASN A 264 -11.83 -16.18 35.39
C ASN A 264 -10.78 -15.34 36.17
N GLU A 265 -10.53 -15.72 37.45
CA GLU A 265 -9.61 -14.97 38.31
C GLU A 265 -8.23 -14.74 37.74
N LYS A 266 -7.63 -15.74 37.07
CA LYS A 266 -6.30 -15.63 36.44
C LYS A 266 -6.32 -14.62 35.30
N GLN A 267 -7.39 -14.58 34.52
CA GLN A 267 -7.59 -13.63 33.43
C GLN A 267 -7.85 -12.22 33.97
N GLN A 268 -8.67 -12.10 35.02
CA GLN A 268 -8.91 -10.83 35.69
C GLN A 268 -7.61 -10.24 36.24
N GLN A 269 -6.76 -11.04 36.89
CA GLN A 269 -5.45 -10.59 37.34
C GLN A 269 -4.55 -10.16 36.15
N ALA A 270 -4.55 -10.90 35.05
CA ALA A 270 -3.75 -10.58 33.88
C ALA A 270 -4.15 -9.25 33.22
N PHE A 271 -5.43 -8.91 33.26
CA PHE A 271 -5.99 -7.72 32.58
C PHE A 271 -6.50 -6.64 33.56
N ALA A 272 -6.18 -6.72 34.85
CA ALA A 272 -6.59 -5.71 35.85
C ALA A 272 -6.19 -4.29 35.45
N PHE A 273 -5.01 -4.11 34.84
CA PHE A 273 -4.52 -2.82 34.35
C PHE A 273 -5.45 -2.16 33.34
N VAL A 274 -6.26 -2.92 32.59
CA VAL A 274 -7.22 -2.36 31.64
C VAL A 274 -8.36 -1.67 32.39
N VAL A 275 -8.79 -2.26 33.52
CA VAL A 275 -9.80 -1.65 34.39
C VAL A 275 -9.24 -0.41 35.08
N GLU A 276 -8.00 -0.47 35.57
CA GLU A 276 -7.29 0.67 36.17
C GLU A 276 -7.13 1.83 35.18
N SER A 277 -6.99 1.54 33.88
CA SER A 277 -6.84 2.52 32.81
C SER A 277 -8.16 2.95 32.17
N ARG A 278 -9.31 2.64 32.76
CA ARG A 278 -10.66 2.90 32.19
C ARG A 278 -10.83 4.32 31.68
N SER A 279 -10.49 5.33 32.48
CA SER A 279 -10.63 6.74 32.10
C SER A 279 -9.81 7.10 30.84
N LEU A 280 -8.58 6.62 30.75
CA LEU A 280 -7.75 6.79 29.55
C LEU A 280 -8.35 6.07 28.33
N ILE A 281 -8.88 4.85 28.51
CA ILE A 281 -9.48 4.06 27.41
C ILE A 281 -10.75 4.75 26.91
N GLU A 282 -11.57 5.33 27.78
CA GLU A 282 -12.77 6.07 27.40
C GLU A 282 -12.41 7.36 26.65
N GLU A 283 -11.39 8.09 27.11
CA GLU A 283 -10.83 9.25 26.41
C GLU A 283 -10.33 8.87 25.01
N LEU A 284 -9.46 7.86 24.92
CA LEU A 284 -8.92 7.36 23.65
C LEU A 284 -10.02 6.85 22.72
N THR A 285 -11.09 6.24 23.25
CA THR A 285 -12.24 5.78 22.45
C THR A 285 -12.91 6.96 21.76
N LEU A 286 -13.21 8.03 22.49
CA LEU A 286 -13.80 9.25 21.93
C LEU A 286 -12.91 9.86 20.84
N VAL A 287 -11.60 9.97 21.12
CA VAL A 287 -10.61 10.50 20.17
C VAL A 287 -10.59 9.66 18.89
N MET A 288 -10.50 8.33 19.03
CA MET A 288 -10.39 7.44 17.86
C MET A 288 -11.68 7.34 17.05
N GLU A 289 -12.85 7.49 17.66
CA GLU A 289 -14.12 7.59 16.93
C GLU A 289 -14.16 8.85 16.07
N CYS A 290 -13.78 10.00 16.61
CA CYS A 290 -13.70 11.26 15.87
C CYS A 290 -12.65 11.18 14.73
N VAL A 291 -11.45 10.68 15.02
CA VAL A 291 -10.38 10.50 14.03
C VAL A 291 -10.84 9.62 12.87
N ARG A 292 -11.44 8.47 13.17
CA ARG A 292 -11.92 7.52 12.15
C ARG A 292 -12.98 8.14 11.24
N ASP A 293 -13.91 8.93 11.80
CA ASP A 293 -14.93 9.60 10.99
C ASP A 293 -14.32 10.65 10.06
N ILE A 294 -13.33 11.41 10.55
CA ILE A 294 -12.62 12.43 9.78
C ILE A 294 -11.81 11.76 8.66
N GLU A 295 -10.99 10.76 9.01
CA GLU A 295 -10.19 10.03 8.01
C GLU A 295 -11.05 9.39 6.93
N ARG A 296 -12.12 8.69 7.30
CA ARG A 296 -13.03 8.06 6.35
C ARG A 296 -13.58 9.07 5.35
N ARG A 297 -14.03 10.24 5.81
CA ARG A 297 -14.54 11.30 4.95
C ARG A 297 -13.45 11.86 4.05
N CYS A 298 -12.32 12.25 4.60
CA CYS A 298 -11.22 12.81 3.82
C CYS A 298 -10.63 11.82 2.80
N LYS A 299 -10.60 10.52 3.12
CA LYS A 299 -10.12 9.48 2.20
C LYS A 299 -11.09 9.20 1.05
N SER A 300 -12.41 9.42 1.27
CA SER A 300 -13.43 9.19 0.23
C SER A 300 -13.72 10.45 -0.58
N ASP A 301 -13.96 11.56 0.11
CA ASP A 301 -14.46 12.80 -0.48
C ASP A 301 -13.36 13.83 -0.71
N GLY A 302 -12.13 13.56 -0.21
CA GLY A 302 -11.02 14.49 -0.22
C GLY A 302 -11.22 15.67 0.73
N ILE A 303 -10.35 16.69 0.59
CA ILE A 303 -10.45 17.95 1.31
C ILE A 303 -10.98 19.03 0.39
N SER A 304 -11.93 19.81 0.88
CA SER A 304 -12.50 21.00 0.28
C SER A 304 -12.88 21.98 1.39
N LYS A 305 -13.28 23.20 1.06
CA LYS A 305 -13.81 24.16 2.05
C LYS A 305 -15.02 23.58 2.81
N GLU A 306 -15.87 22.78 2.14
CA GLU A 306 -17.02 22.15 2.76
C GLU A 306 -16.62 20.96 3.62
N THR A 307 -15.84 20.02 3.07
CA THR A 307 -15.38 18.83 3.80
C THR A 307 -14.57 19.20 5.02
N SER A 308 -13.70 20.24 4.94
CA SER A 308 -12.92 20.72 6.07
C SER A 308 -13.81 21.25 7.21
N LYS A 309 -14.87 22.01 6.91
CA LYS A 309 -15.84 22.50 7.90
C LYS A 309 -16.57 21.34 8.59
N MET A 310 -17.04 20.36 7.82
CA MET A 310 -17.70 19.17 8.36
C MET A 310 -16.77 18.36 9.28
N CYS A 311 -15.52 18.16 8.87
CA CYS A 311 -14.52 17.46 9.67
C CYS A 311 -14.09 18.27 10.90
N ALA A 312 -13.93 19.60 10.78
CA ALA A 312 -13.65 20.47 11.91
C ALA A 312 -14.82 20.46 12.94
N TRP A 313 -16.07 20.42 12.47
CA TRP A 313 -17.23 20.21 13.35
C TRP A 313 -17.16 18.84 14.05
N THR A 314 -16.74 17.76 13.38
CA THR A 314 -16.51 16.46 14.04
C THR A 314 -15.41 16.57 15.10
N ALA A 315 -14.29 17.23 14.79
CA ALA A 315 -13.20 17.46 15.74
C ALA A 315 -13.63 18.30 16.94
N SER A 316 -14.56 19.25 16.76
CA SER A 316 -15.07 20.08 17.87
C SER A 316 -15.79 19.28 18.96
N LYS A 317 -16.27 18.06 18.66
CA LYS A 317 -16.83 17.15 19.68
C LYS A 317 -15.81 16.80 20.75
N LEU A 318 -14.53 16.76 20.43
CA LEU A 318 -13.43 16.56 21.39
C LEU A 318 -13.26 17.73 22.35
N ILE A 319 -13.75 18.91 21.96
CA ILE A 319 -13.66 20.15 22.73
C ILE A 319 -14.90 20.35 23.60
N THR A 320 -16.07 19.97 23.07
CA THR A 320 -17.38 20.29 23.68
C THR A 320 -18.03 19.13 24.42
N SER A 321 -17.41 17.92 24.39
CA SER A 321 -17.97 16.77 25.12
C SER A 321 -17.95 16.97 26.62
N GLY A 322 -18.91 16.39 27.35
CA GLY A 322 -18.95 16.41 28.81
C GLY A 322 -17.75 15.74 29.50
N THR A 323 -16.93 14.99 28.74
CA THR A 323 -15.69 14.33 29.17
C THR A 323 -14.44 15.03 28.63
N ALA A 324 -14.58 16.23 28.05
CA ALA A 324 -13.47 17.00 27.50
C ALA A 324 -12.42 17.31 28.57
N ASN A 325 -11.15 17.13 28.21
CA ASN A 325 -10.00 17.47 29.04
C ASN A 325 -8.94 18.21 28.23
N LYS A 326 -7.84 18.60 28.85
CA LYS A 326 -6.75 19.33 28.14
C LYS A 326 -6.23 18.63 26.90
N ARG A 327 -6.13 17.29 26.90
CA ARG A 327 -5.63 16.50 25.76
C ARG A 327 -6.64 16.47 24.61
N THR A 328 -7.89 16.14 24.90
CA THR A 328 -8.93 16.09 23.86
C THR A 328 -9.18 17.45 23.24
N ILE A 329 -9.17 18.54 24.03
CA ILE A 329 -9.27 19.92 23.53
C ILE A 329 -8.09 20.25 22.60
N ALA A 330 -6.85 19.92 23.01
CA ALA A 330 -5.67 20.16 22.19
C ALA A 330 -5.72 19.38 20.86
N ILE A 331 -6.13 18.10 20.90
CA ILE A 331 -6.28 17.26 19.71
C ILE A 331 -7.33 17.84 18.77
N GLY A 332 -8.53 18.14 19.28
CA GLY A 332 -9.61 18.71 18.48
C GLY A 332 -9.21 20.02 17.80
N SER A 333 -8.55 20.92 18.53
CA SER A 333 -8.04 22.20 18.00
C SER A 333 -6.98 22.00 16.93
N LYS A 334 -5.98 21.10 17.15
CA LYS A 334 -4.90 20.85 16.19
C LYS A 334 -5.42 20.18 14.91
N ILE A 335 -6.34 19.20 15.03
CA ILE A 335 -6.99 18.57 13.87
C ILE A 335 -7.78 19.61 13.07
N GLY A 336 -8.58 20.45 13.76
CA GLY A 336 -9.34 21.52 13.11
C GLY A 336 -8.43 22.49 12.34
N SER A 337 -7.33 22.95 12.96
CA SER A 337 -6.35 23.84 12.33
C SER A 337 -5.67 23.19 11.13
N TYR A 338 -5.30 21.91 11.22
CA TYR A 338 -4.72 21.16 10.10
C TYR A 338 -5.68 21.10 8.91
N LEU A 339 -6.93 20.70 9.14
CA LEU A 339 -7.94 20.55 8.08
C LEU A 339 -8.25 21.89 7.40
N LEU A 340 -8.38 22.97 8.16
CA LEU A 340 -8.59 24.30 7.61
C LEU A 340 -7.38 24.77 6.82
N GLY A 341 -6.16 24.57 7.33
CA GLY A 341 -4.93 24.91 6.61
C GLY A 341 -4.73 24.13 5.31
N GLU A 342 -5.15 22.86 5.25
CA GLU A 342 -5.13 22.09 3.99
C GLU A 342 -6.19 22.61 2.99
N ALA A 343 -7.37 23.00 3.48
CA ALA A 343 -8.44 23.55 2.63
C ALA A 343 -8.11 24.95 2.08
N GLU A 344 -7.33 25.77 2.81
CA GLU A 344 -6.89 27.09 2.37
C GLU A 344 -5.94 27.04 1.16
N LYS A 345 -5.26 25.91 0.95
CA LYS A 345 -4.37 25.70 -0.21
C LYS A 345 -5.14 25.49 -1.51
N ILE A 346 -6.44 25.25 -1.44
CA ILE A 346 -7.31 24.95 -2.59
C ILE A 346 -7.88 26.27 -3.13
N GLY A 347 -7.72 26.49 -4.43
CA GLY A 347 -8.29 27.66 -5.10
C GLY A 347 -9.83 27.70 -5.00
N GLU A 348 -10.42 28.89 -5.11
CA GLU A 348 -11.88 29.07 -4.97
C GLU A 348 -12.71 28.29 -6.01
N LYS A 349 -12.12 28.03 -7.17
CA LYS A 349 -12.76 27.32 -8.29
C LYS A 349 -12.36 25.87 -8.39
N ASP A 350 -11.48 25.40 -7.49
CA ASP A 350 -10.97 24.05 -7.55
C ASP A 350 -11.91 23.06 -6.84
N ASN A 351 -11.90 21.84 -7.35
CA ASN A 351 -12.59 20.73 -6.74
C ASN A 351 -11.88 20.28 -5.47
N ALA A 352 -12.51 19.36 -4.71
CA ALA A 352 -11.86 18.72 -3.59
C ALA A 352 -10.56 18.03 -4.02
N HIS A 353 -9.51 18.11 -3.17
CA HIS A 353 -8.21 17.46 -3.37
C HIS A 353 -8.10 16.18 -2.52
N ILE A 354 -7.41 15.18 -3.05
CA ILE A 354 -7.02 13.99 -2.30
C ILE A 354 -5.95 14.38 -1.29
N ILE A 355 -6.08 13.90 -0.03
CA ILE A 355 -5.09 14.14 1.03
C ILE A 355 -4.71 12.86 1.77
N SER A 356 -4.86 11.69 1.11
CA SER A 356 -4.42 10.41 1.67
C SER A 356 -3.39 9.75 0.77
N SER A 357 -2.33 9.25 1.39
CA SER A 357 -1.28 8.46 0.75
C SER A 357 -1.40 6.95 1.02
N ASP A 358 -2.46 6.46 1.65
CA ASP A 358 -2.64 5.04 2.00
C ASP A 358 -2.43 4.08 0.82
N ILE A 359 -2.77 4.52 -0.39
CA ILE A 359 -2.61 3.72 -1.60
C ILE A 359 -1.13 3.37 -1.86
N ILE A 360 -0.20 4.29 -1.60
CA ILE A 360 1.22 4.03 -1.83
C ILE A 360 1.78 3.05 -0.81
N GLU A 361 1.29 3.10 0.45
CA GLU A 361 1.63 2.11 1.47
C GLU A 361 1.12 0.72 1.10
N SER A 362 -0.10 0.63 0.54
CA SER A 362 -0.67 -0.62 0.01
C SER A 362 0.19 -1.19 -1.13
N VAL A 363 0.66 -0.34 -2.04
CA VAL A 363 1.58 -0.73 -3.13
C VAL A 363 2.92 -1.21 -2.58
N PHE A 364 3.49 -0.53 -1.58
CA PHE A 364 4.70 -1.00 -0.91
C PHE A 364 4.49 -2.34 -0.18
N GLY A 365 3.35 -2.52 0.47
CA GLY A 365 2.95 -3.79 1.07
C GLY A 365 2.95 -4.93 0.05
N TRP A 366 2.30 -4.71 -1.08
CA TRP A 366 2.26 -5.65 -2.19
C TRP A 366 3.68 -5.97 -2.72
N TYR A 367 4.52 -4.96 -2.94
CA TYR A 367 5.90 -5.14 -3.40
C TYR A 367 6.75 -5.91 -2.37
N LYS A 368 6.65 -5.58 -1.08
CA LYS A 368 7.42 -6.22 0.00
C LYS A 368 7.16 -7.72 0.12
N THR A 369 5.96 -8.19 -0.22
CA THR A 369 5.62 -9.63 -0.20
C THR A 369 6.20 -10.40 -1.40
N ARG A 370 6.62 -9.72 -2.47
CA ARG A 370 7.10 -10.29 -3.74
C ARG A 370 8.56 -10.03 -4.04
N LYS A 371 9.22 -9.19 -3.26
CA LYS A 371 10.66 -8.97 -3.40
C LYS A 371 11.45 -10.23 -3.03
N PRO A 372 12.70 -10.39 -3.50
CA PRO A 372 13.56 -11.48 -3.09
C PRO A 372 13.69 -11.59 -1.57
N SER A 373 13.65 -12.80 -1.04
CA SER A 373 13.80 -13.06 0.41
C SER A 373 15.21 -12.70 0.93
N ASN A 374 16.23 -12.77 0.06
CA ASN A 374 17.58 -12.35 0.42
C ASN A 374 17.64 -10.82 0.50
N LYS A 375 17.77 -10.30 1.70
CA LYS A 375 17.85 -8.85 1.97
C LYS A 375 18.99 -8.14 1.25
N LEU A 376 20.11 -8.83 0.98
CA LEU A 376 21.25 -8.26 0.26
C LEU A 376 20.98 -7.98 -1.23
N CYS A 377 19.86 -8.47 -1.77
CA CYS A 377 19.51 -8.16 -3.17
C CYS A 377 19.09 -6.71 -3.38
N GLY A 378 18.73 -5.99 -2.34
CA GLY A 378 18.24 -4.61 -2.45
C GLY A 378 16.99 -4.49 -3.32
N VAL A 379 16.88 -3.38 -4.04
CA VAL A 379 15.85 -3.18 -5.06
C VAL A 379 16.32 -3.82 -6.36
N THR A 380 15.53 -4.75 -6.89
CA THR A 380 15.81 -5.43 -8.15
C THR A 380 14.82 -5.00 -9.23
N SER A 381 15.08 -5.38 -10.49
CA SER A 381 14.16 -5.09 -11.61
C SER A 381 12.73 -5.64 -11.40
N SER A 382 12.49 -6.49 -10.40
CA SER A 382 11.12 -6.86 -10.00
C SER A 382 10.27 -5.69 -9.48
N VAL A 383 10.89 -4.56 -9.13
CA VAL A 383 10.18 -3.32 -8.78
C VAL A 383 9.29 -2.81 -9.92
N LEU A 384 9.63 -3.11 -11.17
CA LEU A 384 8.81 -2.80 -12.35
C LEU A 384 7.40 -3.40 -12.28
N ASN A 385 7.23 -4.51 -11.54
CA ASN A 385 5.92 -5.14 -11.38
C ASN A 385 4.92 -4.22 -10.68
N ILE A 386 5.38 -3.20 -9.94
CA ILE A 386 4.53 -2.16 -9.34
C ILE A 386 3.64 -1.51 -10.41
N ALA A 387 4.17 -1.24 -11.60
CA ALA A 387 3.42 -0.58 -12.66
C ALA A 387 2.21 -1.39 -13.16
N THR A 388 2.20 -2.72 -12.97
CA THR A 388 1.10 -3.58 -13.42
C THR A 388 0.00 -3.77 -12.38
N ILE A 389 0.21 -3.35 -11.11
CA ILE A 389 -0.73 -3.64 -10.01
C ILE A 389 -2.14 -3.14 -10.37
N GLY A 390 -2.27 -1.86 -10.68
CA GLY A 390 -3.56 -1.26 -11.03
C GLY A 390 -4.19 -1.88 -12.27
N LYS A 391 -3.38 -2.18 -13.27
CA LYS A 391 -3.86 -2.74 -14.55
C LYS A 391 -4.38 -4.17 -14.43
N LEU A 392 -3.83 -4.96 -13.51
CA LEU A 392 -4.18 -6.36 -13.34
C LEU A 392 -5.13 -6.63 -12.16
N SER A 393 -5.43 -5.63 -11.33
CA SER A 393 -6.29 -5.77 -10.14
C SER A 393 -7.74 -6.09 -10.50
N THR A 394 -8.29 -5.49 -11.54
CA THR A 394 -9.69 -5.65 -11.95
C THR A 394 -9.86 -6.58 -13.15
N LYS A 395 -11.09 -7.10 -13.33
CA LYS A 395 -11.45 -7.96 -14.48
C LYS A 395 -11.35 -7.16 -15.78
N GLU A 396 -11.81 -5.92 -15.77
CA GLU A 396 -11.80 -4.99 -16.90
C GLU A 396 -10.37 -4.64 -17.30
N GLY A 397 -9.51 -4.35 -16.33
CA GLY A 397 -8.09 -4.08 -16.55
C GLY A 397 -7.40 -5.28 -17.20
N ARG A 398 -7.58 -6.49 -16.66
CA ARG A 398 -7.03 -7.73 -17.24
C ARG A 398 -7.53 -8.04 -18.64
N ALA A 399 -8.77 -7.66 -18.95
CA ALA A 399 -9.32 -7.88 -20.29
C ALA A 399 -8.73 -6.94 -21.34
N LYS A 400 -8.35 -5.70 -20.94
CA LYS A 400 -7.75 -4.67 -21.82
C LYS A 400 -6.23 -4.75 -21.89
N PHE A 401 -5.59 -5.49 -20.98
CA PHE A 401 -4.13 -5.54 -20.87
C PHE A 401 -3.51 -6.32 -22.04
N ASP A 402 -2.59 -5.68 -22.75
CA ASP A 402 -1.93 -6.27 -23.93
C ASP A 402 -0.73 -7.13 -23.54
N PHE A 403 -0.99 -8.35 -23.08
CA PHE A 403 0.06 -9.30 -22.73
C PHE A 403 0.93 -9.66 -23.92
N LYS A 404 0.33 -9.83 -25.10
CA LYS A 404 1.02 -10.24 -26.32
C LYS A 404 1.95 -9.14 -26.81
N GLY A 405 1.43 -7.93 -27.01
CA GLY A 405 2.22 -6.80 -27.48
C GLY A 405 3.39 -6.47 -26.57
N ASN A 406 3.19 -6.52 -25.23
CA ASN A 406 4.26 -6.31 -24.26
C ASN A 406 5.38 -7.37 -24.40
N MET A 407 5.04 -8.63 -24.68
CA MET A 407 6.05 -9.68 -24.88
C MET A 407 6.81 -9.51 -26.18
N GLU A 408 6.14 -9.06 -27.23
CA GLU A 408 6.74 -8.89 -28.56
C GLU A 408 7.60 -7.63 -28.68
N THR A 409 7.30 -6.60 -27.91
CA THR A 409 7.98 -5.29 -27.97
C THR A 409 9.13 -5.17 -26.98
N VAL A 410 8.98 -5.66 -25.75
CA VAL A 410 10.01 -5.52 -24.69
C VAL A 410 10.97 -6.70 -24.69
N ARG A 411 12.26 -6.41 -24.77
CA ARG A 411 13.35 -7.41 -24.70
C ARG A 411 13.97 -7.46 -23.29
N LEU A 412 14.67 -8.55 -22.97
CA LEU A 412 15.43 -8.62 -21.71
C LEU A 412 16.59 -7.62 -21.66
N ALA A 413 17.10 -7.21 -22.82
CA ALA A 413 18.11 -6.16 -22.92
C ALA A 413 17.56 -4.81 -22.42
N ASP A 414 16.32 -4.46 -22.77
CA ASP A 414 15.68 -3.22 -22.34
C ASP A 414 15.51 -3.17 -20.82
N ILE A 415 15.19 -4.33 -20.21
CA ILE A 415 15.11 -4.45 -18.73
C ILE A 415 16.49 -4.28 -18.10
N LYS A 416 17.55 -4.81 -18.75
CA LYS A 416 18.92 -4.69 -18.27
C LYS A 416 19.38 -3.23 -18.33
N GLU A 417 19.15 -2.54 -19.44
CA GLU A 417 19.45 -1.13 -19.62
C GLU A 417 18.71 -0.27 -18.61
N TRP A 418 17.39 -0.46 -18.47
CA TRP A 418 16.59 0.24 -17.47
C TRP A 418 17.14 0.05 -16.05
N LYS A 419 17.53 -1.19 -15.71
CA LYS A 419 18.12 -1.50 -14.41
C LYS A 419 19.42 -0.74 -14.19
N GLU A 420 20.31 -0.70 -15.18
CA GLU A 420 21.61 -0.01 -15.10
C GLU A 420 21.44 1.49 -14.91
N LEU A 421 20.39 2.08 -15.47
CA LEU A 421 20.10 3.53 -15.38
C LEU A 421 19.35 3.91 -14.09
N ASN A 422 18.58 3.00 -13.47
CA ASN A 422 17.62 3.38 -12.43
C ASN A 422 17.82 2.66 -11.08
N LEU A 423 18.66 1.63 -11.01
CA LEU A 423 18.86 0.85 -9.79
C LEU A 423 20.31 0.89 -9.35
N LEU A 424 20.49 0.79 -8.03
CA LEU A 424 21.83 0.65 -7.42
C LEU A 424 22.35 -0.78 -7.56
N ASP A 425 23.64 -0.96 -7.31
CA ASP A 425 24.31 -2.24 -7.33
C ASP A 425 23.67 -3.28 -6.40
N ASN A 426 23.64 -4.52 -6.87
CA ASN A 426 23.14 -5.63 -6.08
C ASN A 426 24.26 -6.16 -5.17
N TRP A 427 24.14 -5.94 -3.87
CA TRP A 427 25.15 -6.33 -2.88
C TRP A 427 25.36 -7.86 -2.80
N ALA A 428 24.34 -8.66 -3.08
CA ALA A 428 24.51 -10.12 -3.14
C ALA A 428 25.44 -10.53 -4.30
N VAL A 429 25.32 -9.86 -5.45
CA VAL A 429 26.19 -10.07 -6.61
C VAL A 429 27.60 -9.58 -6.31
N ASN A 430 27.73 -8.37 -5.74
CA ASN A 430 29.02 -7.79 -5.37
C ASN A 430 29.75 -8.67 -4.36
N ARG A 431 29.06 -9.14 -3.31
CA ARG A 431 29.62 -10.11 -2.35
C ARG A 431 30.11 -11.38 -3.02
N LYS A 432 29.29 -11.96 -3.92
CA LYS A 432 29.69 -13.19 -4.66
C LYS A 432 30.94 -12.95 -5.50
N ASN A 433 31.03 -11.80 -6.18
CA ASN A 433 32.17 -11.47 -7.03
C ASN A 433 33.45 -11.26 -6.21
N ILE A 434 33.35 -10.61 -5.04
CA ILE A 434 34.51 -10.45 -4.14
C ILE A 434 34.98 -11.80 -3.62
N LEU A 435 34.06 -12.64 -3.12
CA LEU A 435 34.43 -13.92 -2.53
C LEU A 435 34.98 -14.91 -3.56
N LYS A 436 34.60 -14.82 -4.83
CA LYS A 436 35.17 -15.62 -5.92
C LYS A 436 36.60 -15.23 -6.30
N LYS A 437 37.04 -14.01 -5.97
CA LYS A 437 38.42 -13.55 -6.25
C LYS A 437 39.40 -14.00 -5.19
N VAL A 438 38.94 -14.51 -4.06
CA VAL A 438 39.75 -14.90 -2.89
C VAL A 438 39.84 -16.44 -2.75
N GLY A 439 39.06 -17.21 -3.50
CA GLY A 439 39.13 -18.66 -3.64
C GLY A 439 39.41 -19.05 -5.09
#